data_f467efbc30cca485d44fb10c4acb337e
#
_entry.id   f467efbc30cca485d44fb10c4acb337e
#
_cell.length_a   1.000
_cell.length_b   1.000
_cell.length_c   1.000
_cell.angle_alpha   90.00
_cell.angle_beta   90.00
_cell.angle_gamma   90.00
#
_symmetry.space_group_name_H-M   'P 1'
#
loop_
_entity.id
_entity.type
_entity.pdbx_description
1 polymer ?
#
loop_
_entity_poly.entity_id
_entity_poly.type
_entity_poly.pdbx_seq_one_letter_code
_entity_poly.pdbx_strand_id
1 'polypeptide(L)'
;MAGDGPARQKPPSGGEKAEHMAQTRSFSPLVDLSSLLSAAQKHKYAVAAFNVFNAESLQATFTAAKEENAPIIVQTWRGDLEHIGIGLLVEMVRWLAKDSALPVCLHLDHGRDLDTILACIECGFSSVMFDGSNLPFDENVRITKVVKEAAGDRGVSVEGELGVVGRADSPPTPEEMEKNLSKPEVAAEFVASAGVDALAVAIGNLHGVYKGKPQLDFQRLSQIAQRVSVPLVLHGGSTTPAEDIRRAVEGGICKVNVATELYQAFDKGVRAGLEKAGGRVWPAGILQQARGEMRELARHWIRLVGAAGRARQ
;
A
#
# COMPACT_ATOMS: atom_id res chain seq x y z
N MET A 1 -6.36 -73.43 -19.03
CA MET A 1 -5.91 -72.66 -17.88
C MET A 1 -6.11 -71.18 -18.25
N ALA A 2 -7.20 -70.58 -17.76
CA ALA A 2 -7.54 -69.23 -18.03
C ALA A 2 -6.91 -68.34 -16.93
N GLY A 3 -6.13 -67.34 -17.33
CA GLY A 3 -5.50 -66.36 -16.43
C GLY A 3 -6.42 -65.19 -16.18
N ASP A 4 -6.72 -64.94 -14.90
CA ASP A 4 -7.46 -63.78 -14.43
C ASP A 4 -6.65 -62.48 -14.69
N GLY A 5 -7.21 -61.58 -15.46
CA GLY A 5 -6.70 -60.21 -15.64
C GLY A 5 -7.16 -59.30 -14.49
N PRO A 6 -6.36 -58.27 -14.11
CA PRO A 6 -6.67 -57.42 -12.98
C PRO A 6 -7.92 -56.54 -13.24
N ALA A 7 -8.79 -56.46 -12.21
CA ALA A 7 -10.01 -55.69 -12.21
C ALA A 7 -9.75 -54.19 -12.44
N ARG A 8 -10.37 -53.59 -13.44
CA ARG A 8 -10.38 -52.16 -13.67
C ARG A 8 -11.21 -51.46 -12.57
N GLN A 9 -10.55 -50.64 -11.74
CA GLN A 9 -11.21 -49.76 -10.81
C GLN A 9 -12.00 -48.68 -11.61
N LYS A 10 -13.28 -48.53 -11.30
CA LYS A 10 -14.11 -47.45 -11.84
C LYS A 10 -13.60 -46.11 -11.37
N PRO A 11 -13.55 -45.09 -12.24
CA PRO A 11 -13.24 -43.73 -11.80
C PRO A 11 -14.30 -43.21 -10.80
N PRO A 12 -13.93 -42.38 -9.81
CA PRO A 12 -14.87 -41.86 -8.84
C PRO A 12 -15.94 -40.99 -9.52
N SER A 13 -17.19 -41.12 -9.05
CA SER A 13 -18.34 -40.40 -9.58
C SER A 13 -18.18 -38.89 -9.44
N GLY A 14 -18.57 -38.11 -10.47
CA GLY A 14 -18.35 -36.68 -10.59
C GLY A 14 -18.99 -35.81 -9.46
N GLY A 15 -19.81 -36.38 -8.57
CA GLY A 15 -20.43 -35.71 -7.43
C GLY A 15 -19.42 -35.38 -6.30
N GLU A 16 -18.53 -36.31 -5.97
CA GLU A 16 -17.55 -36.10 -4.89
C GLU A 16 -16.48 -35.01 -5.20
N LYS A 17 -16.18 -34.81 -6.49
CA LYS A 17 -15.25 -33.73 -6.90
C LYS A 17 -15.90 -32.34 -6.84
N ALA A 18 -17.20 -32.25 -7.03
CA ALA A 18 -17.93 -30.97 -6.94
C ALA A 18 -18.14 -30.53 -5.49
N GLU A 19 -18.39 -31.45 -4.57
CA GLU A 19 -18.54 -31.16 -3.14
C GLU A 19 -17.20 -30.77 -2.48
N HIS A 20 -16.07 -31.28 -2.94
CA HIS A 20 -14.75 -30.91 -2.43
C HIS A 20 -14.29 -29.52 -2.91
N MET A 21 -14.87 -28.99 -4.00
CA MET A 21 -14.63 -27.61 -4.47
C MET A 21 -15.53 -26.57 -3.79
N ALA A 22 -16.59 -26.99 -3.15
CA ALA A 22 -17.54 -26.11 -2.45
C ALA A 22 -17.22 -25.86 -0.98
N GLN A 23 -16.09 -26.38 -0.47
CA GLN A 23 -15.59 -25.93 0.83
C GLN A 23 -15.21 -24.47 0.70
N THR A 24 -16.04 -23.60 1.25
CA THR A 24 -15.79 -22.16 1.41
C THR A 24 -14.38 -21.97 1.94
N ARG A 25 -13.47 -21.56 1.06
CA ARG A 25 -12.11 -21.20 1.42
C ARG A 25 -12.22 -20.01 2.37
N SER A 26 -12.06 -20.25 3.65
CA SER A 26 -11.87 -19.20 4.64
C SER A 26 -10.56 -18.50 4.30
N PHE A 27 -10.64 -17.36 3.58
CA PHE A 27 -9.49 -16.50 3.39
C PHE A 27 -9.17 -15.85 4.73
N SER A 28 -7.87 -15.70 5.04
CA SER A 28 -7.46 -14.86 6.16
C SER A 28 -8.00 -13.45 5.92
N PRO A 29 -8.74 -12.84 6.85
CA PRO A 29 -9.27 -11.50 6.65
C PRO A 29 -8.12 -10.52 6.48
N LEU A 30 -8.24 -9.62 5.49
CA LEU A 30 -7.36 -8.46 5.40
C LEU A 30 -7.59 -7.60 6.64
N VAL A 31 -6.51 -7.00 7.16
CA VAL A 31 -6.64 -6.05 8.27
C VAL A 31 -6.91 -4.65 7.73
N ASP A 32 -7.72 -3.89 8.45
CA ASP A 32 -7.96 -2.50 8.15
C ASP A 32 -6.73 -1.64 8.48
N LEU A 33 -6.63 -0.47 7.85
CA LEU A 33 -5.48 0.42 8.02
C LEU A 33 -5.37 0.96 9.43
N SER A 34 -6.50 1.29 10.07
CA SER A 34 -6.53 1.85 11.42
C SER A 34 -5.91 0.90 12.44
N SER A 35 -6.33 -0.37 12.43
CA SER A 35 -5.78 -1.40 13.30
C SER A 35 -4.27 -1.59 13.08
N LEU A 36 -3.84 -1.65 11.81
CA LEU A 36 -2.44 -1.83 11.44
C LEU A 36 -1.57 -0.67 11.91
N LEU A 37 -2.02 0.57 11.67
CA LEU A 37 -1.26 1.77 12.01
C LEU A 37 -1.32 2.13 13.50
N SER A 38 -2.37 1.75 14.22
CA SER A 38 -2.44 1.89 15.67
C SER A 38 -1.35 1.07 16.37
N ALA A 39 -1.08 -0.15 15.87
CA ALA A 39 0.05 -0.94 16.35
C ALA A 39 1.39 -0.26 16.03
N ALA A 40 1.55 0.28 14.81
CA ALA A 40 2.74 1.01 14.40
C ALA A 40 2.99 2.24 15.29
N GLN A 41 1.95 3.03 15.54
CA GLN A 41 2.00 4.22 16.41
C GLN A 41 2.40 3.86 17.84
N LYS A 42 1.78 2.84 18.41
CA LYS A 42 2.06 2.37 19.78
C LYS A 42 3.50 1.90 19.94
N HIS A 43 4.03 1.21 18.93
CA HIS A 43 5.37 0.61 18.99
C HIS A 43 6.44 1.42 18.25
N LYS A 44 6.12 2.65 17.81
CA LYS A 44 7.05 3.62 17.18
C LYS A 44 7.81 3.06 15.97
N TYR A 45 7.09 2.48 15.03
CA TYR A 45 7.58 2.12 13.70
C TYR A 45 6.59 2.60 12.64
N ALA A 46 6.94 2.52 11.37
CA ALA A 46 5.98 2.72 10.31
C ALA A 46 5.85 1.47 9.43
N VAL A 47 4.75 1.34 8.72
CA VAL A 47 4.54 0.29 7.73
C VAL A 47 4.81 0.85 6.34
N ALA A 48 5.66 0.18 5.56
CA ALA A 48 5.88 0.54 4.17
C ALA A 48 4.66 0.12 3.33
N ALA A 49 4.15 1.07 2.55
CA ALA A 49 3.03 0.88 1.65
C ALA A 49 3.52 0.88 0.20
N PHE A 50 3.42 -0.28 -0.46
CA PHE A 50 3.99 -0.50 -1.78
C PHE A 50 2.93 -0.42 -2.87
N ASN A 51 3.13 0.47 -3.85
CA ASN A 51 2.26 0.57 -5.02
C ASN A 51 2.53 -0.60 -5.98
N VAL A 52 1.60 -1.56 -6.00
CA VAL A 52 1.68 -2.74 -6.87
C VAL A 52 0.91 -2.50 -8.17
N PHE A 53 1.43 -3.04 -9.26
CA PHE A 53 0.92 -2.81 -10.61
C PHE A 53 0.83 -4.08 -11.47
N ASN A 54 1.28 -5.23 -10.96
CA ASN A 54 1.20 -6.54 -11.61
C ASN A 54 1.43 -7.68 -10.60
N ALA A 55 1.34 -8.94 -11.05
CA ALA A 55 1.54 -10.11 -10.22
C ALA A 55 2.97 -10.19 -9.63
N GLU A 56 3.98 -9.76 -10.38
CA GLU A 56 5.38 -9.80 -9.95
C GLU A 56 5.67 -8.82 -8.82
N SER A 57 5.16 -7.60 -8.89
CA SER A 57 5.29 -6.60 -7.83
C SER A 57 4.59 -7.05 -6.55
N LEU A 58 3.40 -7.64 -6.68
CA LEU A 58 2.65 -8.20 -5.58
C LEU A 58 3.40 -9.38 -4.92
N GLN A 59 3.90 -10.34 -5.72
CA GLN A 59 4.67 -11.47 -5.21
C GLN A 59 5.97 -11.04 -4.54
N ALA A 60 6.65 -10.03 -5.09
CA ALA A 60 7.90 -9.49 -4.54
C ALA A 60 7.69 -8.91 -3.15
N THR A 61 6.67 -8.04 -2.99
CA THR A 61 6.35 -7.38 -1.73
C THR A 61 5.88 -8.37 -0.66
N PHE A 62 5.03 -9.35 -1.02
CA PHE A 62 4.63 -10.41 -0.10
C PHE A 62 5.80 -11.31 0.33
N THR A 63 6.70 -11.65 -0.60
CA THR A 63 7.90 -12.44 -0.27
C THR A 63 8.79 -11.67 0.70
N ALA A 64 9.04 -10.40 0.45
CA ALA A 64 9.80 -9.53 1.35
C ALA A 64 9.18 -9.45 2.75
N ALA A 65 7.86 -9.24 2.83
CA ALA A 65 7.16 -9.18 4.11
C ALA A 65 7.25 -10.51 4.90
N LYS A 66 7.16 -11.66 4.21
CA LYS A 66 7.35 -12.98 4.83
C LYS A 66 8.78 -13.17 5.35
N GLU A 67 9.79 -12.84 4.54
CA GLU A 67 11.21 -12.94 4.92
C GLU A 67 11.56 -12.04 6.11
N GLU A 68 10.97 -10.87 6.18
CA GLU A 68 11.19 -9.92 7.27
C GLU A 68 10.21 -10.09 8.45
N ASN A 69 9.26 -11.04 8.39
CA ASN A 69 8.20 -11.23 9.39
C ASN A 69 7.51 -9.91 9.77
N ALA A 70 7.04 -9.18 8.77
CA ALA A 70 6.57 -7.80 8.89
C ALA A 70 5.13 -7.62 8.41
N PRO A 71 4.36 -6.67 9.00
CA PRO A 71 3.12 -6.20 8.41
C PRO A 71 3.38 -5.50 7.09
N ILE A 72 2.40 -5.50 6.19
CA ILE A 72 2.52 -4.91 4.87
C ILE A 72 1.23 -4.19 4.46
N ILE A 73 1.39 -3.03 3.82
CA ILE A 73 0.33 -2.37 3.08
C ILE A 73 0.61 -2.56 1.59
N VAL A 74 -0.29 -3.27 0.92
CA VAL A 74 -0.34 -3.36 -0.54
C VAL A 74 -1.29 -2.29 -1.01
N GLN A 75 -0.79 -1.35 -1.80
CA GLN A 75 -1.62 -0.27 -2.31
C GLN A 75 -1.53 -0.15 -3.83
N THR A 76 -2.49 0.55 -4.40
CA THR A 76 -2.55 0.83 -5.83
C THR A 76 -3.24 2.16 -6.05
N TRP A 77 -2.77 2.95 -6.99
CA TRP A 77 -3.43 4.16 -7.44
C TRP A 77 -4.23 3.87 -8.72
N ARG A 78 -5.05 4.81 -9.14
CA ARG A 78 -6.00 4.64 -10.25
C ARG A 78 -5.35 4.05 -11.52
N GLY A 79 -4.18 4.57 -11.94
CA GLY A 79 -3.55 4.12 -13.18
C GLY A 79 -3.13 2.65 -13.15
N ASP A 80 -2.57 2.18 -12.03
CA ASP A 80 -2.21 0.77 -11.85
C ASP A 80 -3.45 -0.11 -11.69
N LEU A 81 -4.50 0.43 -11.04
CA LEU A 81 -5.76 -0.26 -10.84
C LEU A 81 -6.52 -0.49 -12.15
N GLU A 82 -6.52 0.49 -13.06
CA GLU A 82 -7.07 0.35 -14.41
C GLU A 82 -6.31 -0.72 -15.23
N HIS A 83 -5.00 -0.88 -14.99
CA HIS A 83 -4.17 -1.91 -15.64
C HIS A 83 -4.47 -3.31 -15.11
N ILE A 84 -4.54 -3.49 -13.79
CA ILE A 84 -4.74 -4.81 -13.17
C ILE A 84 -6.22 -5.22 -13.18
N GLY A 85 -7.10 -4.28 -12.90
CA GLY A 85 -8.52 -4.51 -12.58
C GLY A 85 -8.75 -4.80 -11.08
N ILE A 86 -9.78 -4.14 -10.52
CA ILE A 86 -10.10 -4.17 -9.08
C ILE A 86 -10.28 -5.61 -8.57
N GLY A 87 -11.16 -6.38 -9.22
CA GLY A 87 -11.49 -7.75 -8.78
C GLY A 87 -10.31 -8.69 -8.84
N LEU A 88 -9.48 -8.63 -9.91
CA LEU A 88 -8.30 -9.47 -10.04
C LEU A 88 -7.27 -9.16 -8.95
N LEU A 89 -7.02 -7.89 -8.65
CA LEU A 89 -6.10 -7.49 -7.60
C LEU A 89 -6.56 -8.03 -6.23
N VAL A 90 -7.83 -7.86 -5.89
CA VAL A 90 -8.40 -8.36 -4.62
C VAL A 90 -8.19 -9.86 -4.48
N GLU A 91 -8.49 -10.64 -5.52
CA GLU A 91 -8.32 -12.09 -5.48
C GLU A 91 -6.85 -12.52 -5.37
N MET A 92 -5.94 -11.85 -6.08
CA MET A 92 -4.49 -12.11 -5.94
C MET A 92 -3.98 -11.81 -4.52
N VAL A 93 -4.40 -10.68 -3.93
CA VAL A 93 -4.00 -10.31 -2.57
C VAL A 93 -4.55 -11.31 -1.56
N ARG A 94 -5.83 -11.65 -1.64
CA ARG A 94 -6.47 -12.67 -0.78
C ARG A 94 -5.78 -14.03 -0.89
N TRP A 95 -5.44 -14.45 -2.11
CA TRP A 95 -4.73 -15.70 -2.34
C TRP A 95 -3.36 -15.72 -1.65
N LEU A 96 -2.58 -14.64 -1.74
CA LEU A 96 -1.26 -14.54 -1.11
C LEU A 96 -1.32 -14.38 0.41
N ALA A 97 -2.37 -13.74 0.91
CA ALA A 97 -2.60 -13.54 2.35
C ALA A 97 -3.14 -14.80 3.04
N LYS A 98 -3.84 -15.68 2.32
CA LYS A 98 -4.59 -16.83 2.83
C LYS A 98 -3.84 -17.71 3.83
N ASP A 99 -2.59 -18.04 3.51
CA ASP A 99 -1.75 -18.93 4.31
C ASP A 99 -0.60 -18.15 4.99
N SER A 100 -0.73 -16.81 5.06
CA SER A 100 0.25 -15.98 5.72
C SER A 100 -0.25 -15.57 7.11
N ALA A 101 0.63 -15.63 8.11
CA ALA A 101 0.35 -15.07 9.44
C ALA A 101 0.63 -13.55 9.49
N LEU A 102 0.80 -12.91 8.34
CA LEU A 102 1.12 -11.49 8.24
C LEU A 102 -0.14 -10.63 8.27
N PRO A 103 -0.15 -9.53 9.00
CA PRO A 103 -1.14 -8.47 8.82
C PRO A 103 -0.97 -7.82 7.45
N VAL A 104 -1.98 -7.94 6.59
CA VAL A 104 -2.00 -7.41 5.22
C VAL A 104 -3.16 -6.45 5.07
N CYS A 105 -2.87 -5.20 4.72
CA CYS A 105 -3.87 -4.20 4.35
C CYS A 105 -3.83 -3.99 2.83
N LEU A 106 -5.00 -4.03 2.18
CA LEU A 106 -5.17 -3.64 0.77
C LEU A 106 -5.79 -2.25 0.72
N HIS A 107 -5.07 -1.30 0.12
CA HIS A 107 -5.37 0.12 0.19
C HIS A 107 -5.48 0.76 -1.21
N LEU A 108 -6.50 1.61 -1.40
CA LEU A 108 -6.58 2.52 -2.56
C LEU A 108 -5.82 3.80 -2.24
N ASP A 109 -4.76 4.06 -3.00
CA ASP A 109 -3.90 5.23 -2.91
C ASP A 109 -4.42 6.35 -3.83
N HIS A 110 -4.51 7.58 -3.36
CA HIS A 110 -4.97 8.75 -4.12
C HIS A 110 -6.29 8.57 -4.88
N GLY A 111 -7.33 8.03 -4.24
CA GLY A 111 -8.69 8.02 -4.79
C GLY A 111 -9.23 9.46 -4.91
N ARG A 112 -9.63 9.87 -6.12
CA ARG A 112 -10.11 11.24 -6.41
C ARG A 112 -11.56 11.28 -6.87
N ASP A 113 -12.12 10.17 -7.24
CA ASP A 113 -13.51 10.03 -7.66
C ASP A 113 -14.24 8.99 -6.80
N LEU A 114 -15.50 9.28 -6.48
CA LEU A 114 -16.31 8.42 -5.61
C LEU A 114 -16.61 7.06 -6.23
N ASP A 115 -16.78 6.97 -7.54
CA ASP A 115 -17.13 5.72 -8.21
C ASP A 115 -16.01 4.69 -8.04
N THR A 116 -14.76 5.09 -8.26
CA THR A 116 -13.59 4.23 -8.04
C THR A 116 -13.45 3.84 -6.56
N ILE A 117 -13.63 4.78 -5.64
CA ILE A 117 -13.52 4.52 -4.20
C ILE A 117 -14.60 3.54 -3.75
N LEU A 118 -15.85 3.76 -4.14
CA LEU A 118 -16.97 2.87 -3.80
C LEU A 118 -16.78 1.48 -4.40
N ALA A 119 -16.33 1.39 -5.66
CA ALA A 119 -16.02 0.11 -6.28
C ALA A 119 -14.92 -0.67 -5.53
N CYS A 120 -13.88 0.00 -5.04
CA CYS A 120 -12.84 -0.62 -4.21
C CYS A 120 -13.40 -1.13 -2.87
N ILE A 121 -14.23 -0.32 -2.18
CA ILE A 121 -14.91 -0.73 -0.95
C ILE A 121 -15.78 -1.96 -1.21
N GLU A 122 -16.57 -1.94 -2.27
CA GLU A 122 -17.47 -3.05 -2.65
C GLU A 122 -16.72 -4.34 -2.99
N CYS A 123 -15.61 -4.23 -3.69
CA CYS A 123 -14.78 -5.38 -4.06
C CYS A 123 -13.97 -5.97 -2.90
N GLY A 124 -13.87 -5.26 -1.75
CA GLY A 124 -13.26 -5.78 -0.53
C GLY A 124 -11.84 -5.28 -0.28
N PHE A 125 -11.54 -4.05 -0.66
CA PHE A 125 -10.41 -3.32 -0.09
C PHE A 125 -10.63 -3.13 1.41
N SER A 126 -9.57 -3.22 2.20
CA SER A 126 -9.63 -3.01 3.65
C SER A 126 -9.33 -1.57 4.06
N SER A 127 -8.91 -0.75 3.10
CA SER A 127 -8.70 0.68 3.27
C SER A 127 -8.79 1.43 1.94
N VAL A 128 -9.26 2.65 1.99
CA VAL A 128 -9.29 3.57 0.85
C VAL A 128 -8.83 4.97 1.27
N MET A 129 -8.28 5.73 0.34
CA MET A 129 -7.97 7.13 0.53
C MET A 129 -8.87 7.99 -0.35
N PHE A 130 -9.38 9.10 0.20
CA PHE A 130 -9.89 10.21 -0.58
C PHE A 130 -8.86 11.35 -0.59
N ASP A 131 -8.31 11.65 -1.78
CA ASP A 131 -7.38 12.75 -2.01
C ASP A 131 -8.16 14.01 -2.42
N GLY A 132 -8.60 14.76 -1.41
CA GLY A 132 -9.23 16.06 -1.54
C GLY A 132 -8.26 17.23 -1.32
N SER A 133 -6.96 17.00 -1.33
CA SER A 133 -5.92 17.99 -0.98
C SER A 133 -5.94 19.27 -1.84
N ASN A 134 -6.42 19.16 -3.08
CA ASN A 134 -6.56 20.30 -4.00
C ASN A 134 -7.93 20.99 -3.92
N LEU A 135 -8.84 20.54 -3.07
CA LEU A 135 -10.16 21.14 -2.87
C LEU A 135 -10.15 22.16 -1.73
N PRO A 136 -11.12 23.08 -1.69
CA PRO A 136 -11.38 23.87 -0.50
C PRO A 136 -11.62 22.97 0.73
N PHE A 137 -11.20 23.42 1.91
CA PHE A 137 -11.26 22.64 3.15
C PHE A 137 -12.65 22.02 3.41
N ASP A 138 -13.72 22.82 3.33
CA ASP A 138 -15.08 22.37 3.58
C ASP A 138 -15.53 21.28 2.60
N GLU A 139 -15.09 21.38 1.35
CA GLU A 139 -15.40 20.41 0.30
C GLU A 139 -14.63 19.11 0.50
N ASN A 140 -13.33 19.19 0.87
CA ASN A 140 -12.55 18.04 1.25
C ASN A 140 -13.20 17.29 2.43
N VAL A 141 -13.56 18.01 3.50
CA VAL A 141 -14.29 17.44 4.65
C VAL A 141 -15.60 16.79 4.23
N ARG A 142 -16.40 17.48 3.41
CA ARG A 142 -17.72 17.00 2.98
C ARG A 142 -17.63 15.68 2.22
N ILE A 143 -16.71 15.59 1.25
CA ILE A 143 -16.57 14.36 0.44
C ILE A 143 -15.93 13.26 1.27
N THR A 144 -14.92 13.57 2.09
CA THR A 144 -14.31 12.58 2.99
C THR A 144 -15.35 11.94 3.92
N LYS A 145 -16.32 12.71 4.44
CA LYS A 145 -17.44 12.15 5.21
C LYS A 145 -18.29 11.17 4.42
N VAL A 146 -18.62 11.48 3.17
CA VAL A 146 -19.37 10.55 2.30
C VAL A 146 -18.62 9.24 2.13
N VAL A 147 -17.30 9.31 1.90
CA VAL A 147 -16.46 8.10 1.82
C VAL A 147 -16.43 7.36 3.15
N LYS A 148 -16.33 8.08 4.26
CA LYS A 148 -16.30 7.50 5.61
C LYS A 148 -17.60 6.78 5.97
N GLU A 149 -18.75 7.35 5.58
CA GLU A 149 -20.06 6.70 5.75
C GLU A 149 -20.13 5.41 4.94
N ALA A 150 -19.76 5.44 3.67
CA ALA A 150 -19.76 4.26 2.80
C ALA A 150 -18.79 3.15 3.26
N ALA A 151 -17.67 3.54 3.86
CA ALA A 151 -16.65 2.62 4.38
C ALA A 151 -17.04 2.00 5.73
N GLY A 152 -17.76 2.76 6.60
CA GLY A 152 -18.06 2.38 7.97
C GLY A 152 -18.85 1.09 8.10
N ASP A 153 -19.87 0.89 7.26
CA ASP A 153 -20.71 -0.31 7.26
C ASP A 153 -19.95 -1.59 6.89
N ARG A 154 -18.76 -1.46 6.33
CA ARG A 154 -17.94 -2.59 5.84
C ARG A 154 -16.63 -2.79 6.58
N GLY A 155 -16.36 -1.99 7.62
CA GLY A 155 -15.12 -2.05 8.40
C GLY A 155 -13.88 -1.64 7.60
N VAL A 156 -14.05 -0.75 6.60
CA VAL A 156 -12.97 -0.22 5.76
C VAL A 156 -12.46 1.09 6.37
N SER A 157 -11.14 1.21 6.55
CA SER A 157 -10.53 2.44 7.03
C SER A 157 -10.43 3.49 5.92
N VAL A 158 -10.51 4.76 6.30
CA VAL A 158 -10.38 5.90 5.38
C VAL A 158 -9.17 6.76 5.75
N GLU A 159 -8.25 6.92 4.79
CA GLU A 159 -7.17 7.89 4.83
C GLU A 159 -7.63 9.18 4.15
N GLY A 160 -7.34 10.33 4.77
CA GLY A 160 -7.52 11.63 4.15
C GLY A 160 -6.18 12.32 3.94
N GLU A 161 -6.16 13.37 3.12
CA GLU A 161 -4.96 14.19 2.89
C GLU A 161 -5.24 15.66 3.15
N LEU A 162 -4.31 16.29 3.85
CA LEU A 162 -4.29 17.72 4.08
C LEU A 162 -2.95 18.33 3.70
N GLY A 163 -3.00 19.47 2.99
CA GLY A 163 -1.85 20.01 2.29
C GLY A 163 -1.66 19.29 0.96
N VAL A 164 -0.84 19.83 0.08
CA VAL A 164 -0.63 19.30 -1.27
C VAL A 164 0.77 18.73 -1.38
N VAL A 165 0.87 17.41 -1.60
CA VAL A 165 2.15 16.77 -1.90
C VAL A 165 2.44 16.96 -3.39
N GLY A 166 3.38 17.85 -3.71
CA GLY A 166 3.77 18.17 -5.08
C GLY A 166 4.58 17.07 -5.75
N ARG A 167 5.16 17.39 -6.90
CA ARG A 167 5.99 16.46 -7.69
C ARG A 167 7.44 16.94 -7.78
N ALA A 168 8.40 16.03 -7.63
CA ALA A 168 9.82 16.33 -7.70
C ALA A 168 10.34 16.62 -9.12
N ASP A 169 9.65 16.14 -10.17
CA ASP A 169 9.94 16.46 -11.57
C ASP A 169 9.44 17.86 -11.99
N SER A 170 8.47 18.41 -11.25
CA SER A 170 7.88 19.74 -11.41
C SER A 170 7.69 20.35 -10.02
N PRO A 171 8.78 20.68 -9.29
CA PRO A 171 8.70 21.10 -7.92
C PRO A 171 8.00 22.45 -7.82
N PRO A 172 7.15 22.66 -6.78
CA PRO A 172 6.54 23.94 -6.52
C PRO A 172 7.61 25.00 -6.19
N THR A 173 7.29 26.25 -6.46
CA THR A 173 8.09 27.39 -6.00
C THR A 173 8.13 27.43 -4.46
N PRO A 174 9.08 28.12 -3.82
CA PRO A 174 9.12 28.24 -2.36
C PRO A 174 7.80 28.79 -1.75
N GLU A 175 7.16 29.72 -2.44
CA GLU A 175 5.87 30.31 -2.00
C GLU A 175 4.72 29.30 -2.11
N GLU A 176 4.67 28.53 -3.20
CA GLU A 176 3.69 27.45 -3.39
C GLU A 176 3.94 26.32 -2.40
N MET A 177 5.22 25.98 -2.14
CA MET A 177 5.58 24.97 -1.15
C MET A 177 5.02 25.36 0.23
N GLU A 178 5.24 26.60 0.69
CA GLU A 178 4.72 27.01 2.00
C GLU A 178 3.19 27.00 2.07
N LYS A 179 2.50 27.34 0.97
CA LYS A 179 1.04 27.23 0.88
C LYS A 179 0.55 25.78 0.91
N ASN A 180 1.34 24.87 0.38
CA ASN A 180 1.01 23.46 0.28
C ASN A 180 1.23 22.69 1.59
N LEU A 181 2.02 23.22 2.53
CA LEU A 181 2.30 22.56 3.79
C LEU A 181 1.05 22.43 4.68
N SER A 182 0.92 21.28 5.33
CA SER A 182 -0.17 21.03 6.31
C SER A 182 0.00 21.93 7.53
N LYS A 183 -1.02 22.72 7.85
CA LYS A 183 -1.03 23.56 9.06
C LYS A 183 -1.51 22.73 10.25
N PRO A 184 -0.79 22.73 11.40
CA PRO A 184 -1.12 21.87 12.53
C PRO A 184 -2.55 22.07 13.08
N GLU A 185 -3.03 23.32 13.12
CA GLU A 185 -4.38 23.66 13.59
C GLU A 185 -5.44 23.12 12.64
N VAL A 186 -5.21 23.27 11.32
CA VAL A 186 -6.12 22.79 10.28
C VAL A 186 -6.13 21.27 10.22
N ALA A 187 -5.00 20.60 10.51
CA ALA A 187 -4.92 19.17 10.60
C ALA A 187 -5.80 18.59 11.74
N ALA A 188 -5.77 19.23 12.91
CA ALA A 188 -6.63 18.85 14.03
C ALA A 188 -8.12 19.06 13.70
N GLU A 189 -8.46 20.18 13.07
CA GLU A 189 -9.82 20.48 12.63
C GLU A 189 -10.32 19.50 11.57
N PHE A 190 -9.46 19.15 10.60
CA PHE A 190 -9.79 18.17 9.55
C PHE A 190 -10.08 16.79 10.14
N VAL A 191 -9.20 16.27 11.01
CA VAL A 191 -9.39 14.97 11.67
C VAL A 191 -10.70 14.94 12.45
N ALA A 192 -10.97 16.00 13.26
CA ALA A 192 -12.19 16.09 14.05
C ALA A 192 -13.45 16.19 13.18
N SER A 193 -13.37 16.92 12.06
CA SER A 193 -14.50 17.15 11.18
C SER A 193 -14.74 15.98 10.22
N ALA A 194 -13.72 15.46 9.56
CA ALA A 194 -13.86 14.43 8.54
C ALA A 194 -13.96 13.01 9.12
N GLY A 195 -13.42 12.76 10.33
CA GLY A 195 -13.47 11.46 11.01
C GLY A 195 -12.59 10.39 10.35
N VAL A 196 -11.49 10.80 9.72
CA VAL A 196 -10.54 9.88 9.06
C VAL A 196 -9.84 8.96 10.05
N ASP A 197 -9.37 7.81 9.57
CA ASP A 197 -8.64 6.82 10.39
C ASP A 197 -7.12 6.98 10.29
N ALA A 198 -6.64 7.70 9.27
CA ALA A 198 -5.26 8.09 9.09
C ALA A 198 -5.19 9.42 8.32
N LEU A 199 -4.13 10.19 8.52
CA LEU A 199 -3.96 11.50 7.88
C LEU A 199 -2.62 11.58 7.15
N ALA A 200 -2.67 11.73 5.82
CA ALA A 200 -1.52 12.09 5.02
C ALA A 200 -1.23 13.59 5.13
N VAL A 201 0.04 13.93 5.36
CA VAL A 201 0.48 15.30 5.62
C VAL A 201 1.58 15.73 4.66
N ALA A 202 1.49 16.99 4.21
CA ALA A 202 2.52 17.66 3.44
C ALA A 202 3.45 18.43 4.41
N ILE A 203 4.69 17.96 4.52
CA ILE A 203 5.73 18.57 5.35
C ILE A 203 6.99 18.92 4.53
N GLY A 204 6.82 19.14 3.21
CA GLY A 204 7.92 19.38 2.27
C GLY A 204 8.30 18.16 1.44
N ASN A 205 7.61 17.04 1.61
CA ASN A 205 7.71 15.84 0.80
C ASN A 205 7.11 16.04 -0.60
N LEU A 206 7.68 15.35 -1.61
CA LEU A 206 7.24 15.39 -2.99
C LEU A 206 7.17 13.97 -3.55
N HIS A 207 6.27 13.74 -4.51
CA HIS A 207 6.23 12.48 -5.27
C HIS A 207 7.34 12.44 -6.34
N GLY A 208 7.89 11.26 -6.60
CA GLY A 208 8.85 11.04 -7.69
C GLY A 208 10.30 11.02 -7.22
N VAL A 209 11.22 11.35 -8.13
CA VAL A 209 12.67 11.32 -7.88
C VAL A 209 13.16 12.74 -7.58
N TYR A 210 13.70 12.94 -6.40
CA TYR A 210 14.28 14.22 -6.03
C TYR A 210 15.56 14.53 -6.84
N LYS A 211 15.68 15.75 -7.37
CA LYS A 211 16.90 16.25 -8.00
C LYS A 211 17.93 16.77 -7.00
N GLY A 212 17.59 16.78 -5.72
CA GLY A 212 18.43 17.22 -4.60
C GLY A 212 17.89 16.67 -3.29
N LYS A 213 18.40 17.13 -2.16
CA LYS A 213 17.90 16.70 -0.85
C LYS A 213 16.55 17.38 -0.56
N PRO A 214 15.46 16.63 -0.23
CA PRO A 214 14.22 17.21 0.22
C PRO A 214 14.42 17.97 1.53
N GLN A 215 13.63 19.01 1.75
CA GLN A 215 13.64 19.77 3.00
C GLN A 215 12.37 19.47 3.77
N LEU A 216 12.38 18.40 4.56
CA LEU A 216 11.23 18.03 5.39
C LEU A 216 11.18 18.90 6.66
N ASP A 217 10.02 19.48 6.94
CA ASP A 217 9.75 20.28 8.15
C ASP A 217 9.36 19.36 9.32
N PHE A 218 10.36 18.84 10.02
CA PHE A 218 10.17 17.97 11.18
C PHE A 218 9.56 18.68 12.38
N GLN A 219 9.73 20.03 12.49
CA GLN A 219 9.08 20.80 13.53
C GLN A 219 7.57 20.83 13.31
N ARG A 220 7.14 21.08 12.08
CA ARG A 220 5.73 21.00 11.66
C ARG A 220 5.16 19.60 11.90
N LEU A 221 5.88 18.55 11.51
CA LEU A 221 5.47 17.17 11.78
C LEU A 221 5.20 16.95 13.28
N SER A 222 6.13 17.36 14.14
CA SER A 222 5.97 17.23 15.60
C SER A 222 4.75 18.00 16.11
N GLN A 223 4.49 19.20 15.60
CA GLN A 223 3.32 20.00 15.97
C GLN A 223 2.00 19.37 15.54
N ILE A 224 1.96 18.73 14.35
CA ILE A 224 0.79 18.00 13.88
C ILE A 224 0.59 16.75 14.75
N ALA A 225 1.63 15.94 14.97
CA ALA A 225 1.56 14.72 15.76
C ALA A 225 1.06 14.95 17.21
N GLN A 226 1.33 16.12 17.79
CA GLN A 226 0.82 16.50 19.11
C GLN A 226 -0.66 16.90 19.13
N ARG A 227 -1.25 17.24 18.00
CA ARG A 227 -2.61 17.77 17.89
C ARG A 227 -3.63 16.77 17.35
N VAL A 228 -3.17 15.73 16.65
CA VAL A 228 -4.05 14.71 16.05
C VAL A 228 -3.91 13.38 16.77
N SER A 229 -5.01 12.66 16.89
CA SER A 229 -5.05 11.34 17.53
C SER A 229 -4.84 10.19 16.55
N VAL A 230 -5.01 10.44 15.25
CA VAL A 230 -4.90 9.42 14.20
C VAL A 230 -3.45 9.25 13.73
N PRO A 231 -3.07 8.05 13.26
CA PRO A 231 -1.76 7.81 12.67
C PRO A 231 -1.48 8.74 11.49
N LEU A 232 -0.23 9.21 11.39
CA LEU A 232 0.22 10.08 10.30
C LEU A 232 0.85 9.28 9.17
N VAL A 233 0.67 9.76 7.94
CA VAL A 233 1.16 9.14 6.71
C VAL A 233 2.08 10.09 5.97
N LEU A 234 3.21 9.57 5.47
CA LEU A 234 4.14 10.28 4.60
C LEU A 234 4.03 9.75 3.18
N HIS A 235 3.53 10.58 2.27
CA HIS A 235 3.59 10.33 0.83
C HIS A 235 4.96 10.73 0.26
N GLY A 236 5.30 10.24 -0.95
CA GLY A 236 6.57 10.58 -1.59
C GLY A 236 7.79 10.07 -0.84
N GLY A 237 7.70 8.91 -0.19
CA GLY A 237 8.83 8.31 0.54
C GLY A 237 10.00 7.95 -0.36
N SER A 238 9.74 7.49 -1.60
CA SER A 238 10.77 7.12 -2.57
C SER A 238 11.81 8.23 -2.75
N THR A 239 13.09 7.85 -2.77
CA THR A 239 14.26 8.74 -2.90
C THR A 239 14.46 9.77 -1.77
N THR A 240 13.64 9.74 -0.74
CA THR A 240 13.90 10.49 0.51
C THR A 240 15.06 9.83 1.26
N PRO A 241 16.05 10.60 1.74
CA PRO A 241 17.18 10.03 2.47
C PRO A 241 16.76 9.16 3.65
N ALA A 242 17.43 8.03 3.86
CA ALA A 242 17.09 7.06 4.90
C ALA A 242 17.07 7.67 6.32
N GLU A 243 17.94 8.66 6.57
CA GLU A 243 17.96 9.40 7.83
C GLU A 243 16.67 10.21 8.02
N ASP A 244 16.22 10.91 6.97
CA ASP A 244 15.01 11.71 7.03
C ASP A 244 13.75 10.83 7.17
N ILE A 245 13.72 9.64 6.58
CA ILE A 245 12.66 8.65 6.81
C ILE A 245 12.64 8.21 8.29
N ARG A 246 13.80 7.87 8.88
CA ARG A 246 13.85 7.47 10.31
C ARG A 246 13.38 8.60 11.21
N ARG A 247 13.82 9.84 10.96
CA ARG A 247 13.36 11.02 11.71
C ARG A 247 11.85 11.25 11.57
N ALA A 248 11.29 11.02 10.38
CA ALA A 248 9.85 11.11 10.17
C ALA A 248 9.08 10.06 10.99
N VAL A 249 9.57 8.81 11.02
CA VAL A 249 8.99 7.74 11.86
C VAL A 249 9.09 8.09 13.34
N GLU A 250 10.24 8.55 13.81
CA GLU A 250 10.43 9.03 15.18
C GLU A 250 9.51 10.21 15.51
N GLY A 251 9.21 11.05 14.51
CA GLY A 251 8.28 12.19 14.59
C GLY A 251 6.80 11.84 14.55
N GLY A 252 6.44 10.55 14.38
CA GLY A 252 5.06 10.08 14.44
C GLY A 252 4.46 9.59 13.13
N ILE A 253 5.24 9.51 12.04
CA ILE A 253 4.79 8.85 10.80
C ILE A 253 4.65 7.34 11.04
N CYS A 254 3.49 6.78 10.65
CA CYS A 254 3.13 5.37 10.82
C CYS A 254 2.97 4.61 9.50
N LYS A 255 2.88 5.31 8.37
CA LYS A 255 2.83 4.75 7.01
C LYS A 255 3.73 5.56 6.10
N VAL A 256 4.50 4.89 5.24
CA VAL A 256 5.33 5.55 4.23
C VAL A 256 5.04 4.95 2.85
N ASN A 257 4.62 5.79 1.90
CA ASN A 257 4.32 5.35 0.53
C ASN A 257 5.59 5.18 -0.30
N VAL A 258 5.70 4.02 -0.96
CA VAL A 258 6.83 3.63 -1.82
C VAL A 258 6.29 3.18 -3.17
N ALA A 259 6.35 4.07 -4.17
CA ALA A 259 5.92 3.81 -5.54
C ALA A 259 7.10 3.87 -6.52
N THR A 260 7.67 5.05 -6.70
CA THR A 260 8.67 5.33 -7.73
C THR A 260 9.88 4.38 -7.68
N GLU A 261 10.42 4.11 -6.50
CA GLU A 261 11.54 3.16 -6.38
C GLU A 261 11.14 1.73 -6.73
N LEU A 262 9.89 1.32 -6.45
CA LEU A 262 9.42 -0.01 -6.84
C LEU A 262 9.32 -0.13 -8.36
N TYR A 263 8.85 0.91 -9.06
CA TYR A 263 8.84 0.97 -10.52
C TYR A 263 10.26 0.95 -11.11
N GLN A 264 11.20 1.69 -10.48
CA GLN A 264 12.61 1.68 -10.90
C GLN A 264 13.27 0.31 -10.69
N ALA A 265 12.97 -0.38 -9.59
CA ALA A 265 13.45 -1.73 -9.34
C ALA A 265 12.91 -2.72 -10.38
N PHE A 266 11.65 -2.59 -10.76
CA PHE A 266 11.06 -3.38 -11.85
C PHE A 266 11.78 -3.14 -13.17
N ASP A 267 11.92 -1.88 -13.60
CA ASP A 267 12.62 -1.51 -14.85
C ASP A 267 14.05 -2.06 -14.87
N LYS A 268 14.81 -1.85 -13.79
CA LYS A 268 16.17 -2.38 -13.63
C LYS A 268 16.22 -3.90 -13.82
N GLY A 269 15.31 -4.61 -13.17
CA GLY A 269 15.26 -6.07 -13.24
C GLY A 269 14.84 -6.59 -14.62
N VAL A 270 13.90 -5.91 -15.30
CA VAL A 270 13.50 -6.25 -16.67
C VAL A 270 14.70 -6.06 -17.64
N ARG A 271 15.42 -4.94 -17.55
CA ARG A 271 16.62 -4.69 -18.38
C ARG A 271 17.69 -5.76 -18.15
N ALA A 272 17.99 -6.06 -16.90
CA ALA A 272 18.94 -7.12 -16.55
C ALA A 272 18.50 -8.50 -17.07
N GLY A 273 17.20 -8.79 -16.98
CA GLY A 273 16.62 -10.02 -17.51
C GLY A 273 16.73 -10.14 -19.03
N LEU A 274 16.48 -9.06 -19.76
CA LEU A 274 16.62 -8.99 -21.23
C LEU A 274 18.09 -9.17 -21.66
N GLU A 275 19.02 -8.50 -20.99
CA GLU A 275 20.45 -8.63 -21.24
C GLU A 275 20.93 -10.08 -21.04
N LYS A 276 20.56 -10.69 -19.89
CA LYS A 276 20.89 -12.07 -19.56
C LYS A 276 20.28 -13.08 -20.55
N ALA A 277 19.12 -12.78 -21.10
CA ALA A 277 18.45 -13.64 -22.07
C ALA A 277 19.18 -13.72 -23.43
N GLY A 278 20.05 -12.75 -23.77
CA GLY A 278 20.89 -12.76 -24.96
C GLY A 278 20.11 -12.93 -26.26
N GLY A 279 18.93 -12.29 -26.38
CA GLY A 279 18.03 -12.40 -27.54
C GLY A 279 17.05 -13.58 -27.47
N ARG A 280 17.16 -14.46 -26.48
CA ARG A 280 16.18 -15.53 -26.24
C ARG A 280 15.05 -15.02 -25.37
N VAL A 281 13.87 -14.82 -25.94
CA VAL A 281 12.72 -14.29 -25.19
C VAL A 281 12.06 -15.39 -24.38
N TRP A 282 12.24 -15.31 -23.05
CA TRP A 282 11.51 -16.12 -22.06
C TRP A 282 10.94 -15.18 -21.00
N PRO A 283 9.67 -14.76 -21.14
CA PRO A 283 9.06 -13.74 -20.26
C PRO A 283 9.20 -14.07 -18.77
N ALA A 284 8.90 -15.29 -18.35
CA ALA A 284 9.00 -15.68 -16.95
C ALA A 284 10.42 -15.51 -16.37
N GLY A 285 11.47 -15.83 -17.14
CA GLY A 285 12.85 -15.65 -16.71
C GLY A 285 13.26 -14.18 -16.59
N ILE A 286 12.75 -13.33 -17.50
CA ILE A 286 12.96 -11.87 -17.46
C ILE A 286 12.27 -11.28 -16.23
N LEU A 287 10.98 -11.58 -16.04
CA LEU A 287 10.18 -11.07 -14.93
C LEU A 287 10.64 -11.60 -13.56
N GLN A 288 11.29 -12.77 -13.52
CA GLN A 288 11.93 -13.27 -12.30
C GLN A 288 13.07 -12.37 -11.82
N GLN A 289 13.85 -11.76 -12.73
CA GLN A 289 14.87 -10.77 -12.33
C GLN A 289 14.21 -9.51 -11.75
N ALA A 290 13.15 -9.01 -12.39
CA ALA A 290 12.40 -7.86 -11.91
C ALA A 290 11.80 -8.12 -10.51
N ARG A 291 11.21 -9.31 -10.30
CA ARG A 291 10.70 -9.70 -8.99
C ARG A 291 11.81 -9.75 -7.92
N GLY A 292 13.01 -10.19 -8.27
CA GLY A 292 14.17 -10.21 -7.38
C GLY A 292 14.56 -8.79 -6.92
N GLU A 293 14.72 -7.84 -7.85
CA GLU A 293 15.07 -6.46 -7.54
C GLU A 293 13.99 -5.78 -6.66
N MET A 294 12.72 -5.94 -7.01
CA MET A 294 11.61 -5.40 -6.22
C MET A 294 11.55 -6.00 -4.80
N ARG A 295 11.82 -7.31 -4.66
CA ARG A 295 11.87 -7.97 -3.35
C ARG A 295 12.97 -7.37 -2.46
N GLU A 296 14.18 -7.20 -2.96
CA GLU A 296 15.28 -6.62 -2.19
C GLU A 296 14.98 -5.16 -1.79
N LEU A 297 14.38 -4.38 -2.69
CA LEU A 297 13.93 -3.04 -2.38
C LEU A 297 12.86 -3.05 -1.27
N ALA A 298 11.86 -3.91 -1.37
CA ALA A 298 10.80 -4.01 -0.36
C ALA A 298 11.37 -4.41 1.01
N ARG A 299 12.31 -5.36 1.07
CA ARG A 299 13.02 -5.73 2.30
C ARG A 299 13.78 -4.54 2.90
N HIS A 300 14.47 -3.78 2.05
CA HIS A 300 15.17 -2.57 2.50
C HIS A 300 14.19 -1.59 3.18
N TRP A 301 13.06 -1.29 2.55
CA TRP A 301 12.07 -0.38 3.10
C TRP A 301 11.43 -0.88 4.39
N ILE A 302 11.07 -2.17 4.46
CA ILE A 302 10.52 -2.79 5.69
C ILE A 302 11.48 -2.61 6.87
N ARG A 303 12.78 -2.81 6.66
CA ARG A 303 13.80 -2.60 7.69
C ARG A 303 13.99 -1.12 8.02
N LEU A 304 14.00 -0.26 7.00
CA LEU A 304 14.22 1.18 7.15
C LEU A 304 13.16 1.83 8.04
N VAL A 305 11.89 1.47 7.87
CA VAL A 305 10.77 2.00 8.65
C VAL A 305 10.57 1.29 10.00
N GLY A 306 11.40 0.29 10.32
CA GLY A 306 11.37 -0.43 11.60
C GLY A 306 10.28 -1.50 11.72
N ALA A 307 9.69 -1.95 10.59
CA ALA A 307 8.60 -2.94 10.57
C ALA A 307 9.08 -4.41 10.64
N ALA A 308 10.38 -4.68 10.43
CA ALA A 308 10.92 -6.05 10.49
C ALA A 308 10.70 -6.70 11.85
N GLY A 309 10.19 -7.94 11.85
CA GLY A 309 9.85 -8.69 13.07
C GLY A 309 8.54 -8.28 13.75
N ARG A 310 7.73 -7.37 13.16
CA ARG A 310 6.54 -6.78 13.78
C ARG A 310 5.20 -7.44 13.37
N ALA A 311 5.20 -8.54 12.64
CA ALA A 311 3.97 -9.19 12.16
C ALA A 311 3.01 -9.67 13.28
N ARG A 312 3.47 -9.78 14.51
CA ARG A 312 2.68 -10.27 15.66
C ARG A 312 2.47 -9.23 16.77
N GLN A 313 2.58 -7.97 16.43
CA GLN A 313 2.44 -6.87 17.42
C GLN A 313 1.12 -6.13 17.28
#